data_b2766e3f1b4149cb765929be7ae727ec
#
_entry.id   b2766e3f1b4149cb765929be7ae727ec
#
_cell.length_a   1.000
_cell.length_b   1.000
_cell.length_c   1.000
_cell.angle_alpha   90.00
_cell.angle_beta   90.00
_cell.angle_gamma   90.00
#
_symmetry.space_group_name_H-M   'P 1'
#
loop_
_entity.id
_entity.type
_entity.pdbx_description
1 polymer ?
#
loop_
_entity_poly.entity_id
_entity_poly.type
_entity_poly.pdbx_seq_one_letter_code
_entity_poly.pdbx_strand_id
1 'polypeptide(L)' 'QAIVNERWGTLMQWLLNEQRYDDANKAASDADFREKLFKEYGI' A
#
# COMPACT_ATOMS: atom_id res chain seq x y z
N GLN A 1 4.07 22.16 5.14
CA GLN A 1 4.43 20.86 5.71
C GLN A 1 3.68 19.73 5.01
N ALA A 2 4.37 18.90 4.32
CA ALA A 2 3.75 17.77 3.65
C ALA A 2 3.46 16.66 4.66
N ILE A 3 2.29 16.09 4.54
CA ILE A 3 1.97 14.94 5.36
C ILE A 3 2.45 13.70 4.61
N VAL A 4 3.38 13.01 5.23
CA VAL A 4 3.92 11.82 4.63
C VAL A 4 3.15 10.62 5.17
N ASN A 5 2.54 9.88 4.27
CA ASN A 5 1.88 8.66 4.67
C ASN A 5 2.90 7.54 4.64
N GLU A 6 3.60 7.37 5.75
CA GLU A 6 4.67 6.38 5.83
C GLU A 6 4.13 4.96 5.67
N ARG A 7 2.90 4.73 6.11
CA ARG A 7 2.28 3.42 5.93
C ARG A 7 2.12 3.09 4.46
N TRP A 8 1.69 4.07 3.68
CA TRP A 8 1.52 3.86 2.25
C TRP A 8 2.85 3.57 1.56
N GLY A 9 3.87 4.32 1.91
CA GLY A 9 5.20 4.09 1.34
C GLY A 9 5.74 2.73 1.67
N THR A 10 5.57 2.30 2.92
CA THR A 10 6.01 0.97 3.36
C THR A 10 5.25 -0.12 2.62
N LEU A 11 3.93 0.05 2.52
CA LEU A 11 3.10 -0.92 1.81
C LEU A 11 3.51 -1.03 0.35
N MET A 12 3.68 0.11 -0.30
CA MET A 12 4.08 0.14 -1.71
C MET A 12 5.39 -0.58 -1.92
N GLN A 13 6.35 -0.35 -1.03
CA GLN A 13 7.66 -0.98 -1.14
C GLN A 13 7.55 -2.50 -1.04
N TRP A 14 6.71 -2.97 -0.12
CA TRP A 14 6.52 -4.40 0.04
C TRP A 14 5.82 -5.01 -1.17
N LEU A 15 4.81 -4.33 -1.70
CA LEU A 15 4.11 -4.82 -2.88
C LEU A 15 5.04 -4.92 -4.08
N LEU A 16 5.92 -3.94 -4.24
CA LEU A 16 6.87 -3.97 -5.34
C LEU A 16 7.91 -5.08 -5.16
N ASN A 17 8.37 -5.27 -3.93
CA ASN A 17 9.32 -6.34 -3.64
C ASN A 17 8.74 -7.72 -3.94
N GLU A 18 7.45 -7.89 -3.70
CA GLU A 18 6.77 -9.16 -3.94
C GLU A 18 6.20 -9.24 -5.35
N GLN A 19 6.50 -8.24 -6.18
CA GLN A 19 6.05 -8.19 -7.56
C GLN A 19 4.52 -8.21 -7.67
N ARG A 20 3.85 -7.63 -6.67
CA ARG A 20 2.40 -7.51 -6.67
C ARG A 20 1.99 -6.18 -7.29
N TYR A 21 2.37 -5.98 -8.53
CA TYR A 21 2.16 -4.70 -9.21
C TYR A 21 0.68 -4.37 -9.41
N ASP A 22 -0.11 -5.39 -9.71
CA ASP A 22 -1.55 -5.18 -9.89
C ASP A 22 -2.20 -4.73 -8.59
N ASP A 23 -1.77 -5.32 -7.48
CA ASP A 23 -2.30 -4.95 -6.18
C ASP A 23 -1.86 -3.54 -5.79
N ALA A 24 -0.63 -3.18 -6.11
CA ALA A 24 -0.15 -1.82 -5.85
C ALA A 24 -0.96 -0.80 -6.63
N ASN A 25 -1.24 -1.11 -7.89
CA ASN A 25 -2.02 -0.24 -8.75
C ASN A 25 -3.44 -0.08 -8.23
N LYS A 26 -4.05 -1.19 -7.85
CA LYS A 26 -5.41 -1.18 -7.34
C LYS A 26 -5.50 -0.43 -6.01
N ALA A 27 -4.52 -0.63 -5.14
CA ALA A 27 -4.50 0.05 -3.84
C ALA A 27 -4.35 1.55 -4.00
N ALA A 28 -3.68 1.99 -5.06
CA ALA A 28 -3.51 3.42 -5.30
C ALA A 28 -4.83 4.11 -5.64
N SER A 29 -5.77 3.37 -6.24
CA SER A 29 -7.04 3.94 -6.67
C SER A 29 -8.23 3.49 -5.83
N ASP A 30 -8.04 2.53 -4.93
CA ASP A 30 -9.12 1.97 -4.12
C ASP A 30 -8.72 2.01 -2.65
N ALA A 31 -9.31 2.95 -1.90
CA ALA A 31 -8.96 3.14 -0.50
C ALA A 31 -9.33 1.93 0.35
N ASP A 32 -10.45 1.28 0.05
CA ASP A 32 -10.87 0.12 0.82
C ASP A 32 -9.89 -1.03 0.65
N PHE A 33 -9.45 -1.25 -0.57
CA PHE A 33 -8.47 -2.30 -0.85
C PHE A 33 -7.15 -2.00 -0.15
N ARG A 34 -6.75 -0.73 -0.17
CA ARG A 34 -5.54 -0.30 0.50
C ARG A 34 -5.60 -0.59 1.99
N GLU A 35 -6.75 -0.32 2.63
CA GLU A 35 -6.91 -0.58 4.04
C GLU A 35 -6.82 -2.08 4.34
N LYS A 36 -7.34 -2.91 3.47
CA LYS A 36 -7.23 -4.35 3.64
C LYS A 36 -5.77 -4.78 3.61
N LEU A 37 -5.00 -4.20 2.71
CA LEU A 37 -3.59 -4.52 2.61
C LEU A 37 -2.81 -4.06 3.85
N PHE A 38 -3.16 -2.91 4.38
CA PHE A 38 -2.53 -2.46 5.62
C PHE A 38 -2.74 -3.48 6.73
N LYS A 39 -3.95 -4.00 6.84
CA LYS A 39 -4.26 -5.00 7.86
C LYS A 39 -3.53 -6.30 7.57
N GLU A 40 -3.45 -6.68 6.33
CA GLU A 40 -2.79 -7.92 5.94
C GLU A 40 -1.32 -7.89 6.33
N TYR A 41 -0.66 -6.77 6.12
CA TYR A 41 0.76 -6.64 6.46
C TYR A 41 1.02 -6.16 7.88
N GLY A 42 -0.01 -5.76 8.58
CA GLY A 42 0.14 -5.35 9.98
C GLY A 42 0.83 -4.00 10.16
N ILE A 43 0.56 -3.09 9.22
CA ILE A 43 1.17 -1.75 9.34
C ILE A 43 0.17 -0.75 9.86
#